data_11c793d7542dcc41542f9cb107821a9e
#
_entry.id   11c793d7542dcc41542f9cb107821a9e
#
_cell.length_a   1.000
_cell.length_b   1.000
_cell.length_c   1.000
_cell.angle_alpha   90.00
_cell.angle_beta   90.00
_cell.angle_gamma   90.00
#
_symmetry.space_group_name_H-M   'P 1'
#
loop_
_entity.id
_entity.type
_entity.pdbx_description
1 polymer ?
#
loop_
_entity_poly.entity_id
_entity_poly.type
_entity_poly.pdbx_seq_one_letter_code
_entity_poly.pdbx_strand_id
1 'polypeptide(L)'
;GGFHGGGLGRTQGTILVQISAVEDVMTVMPEWQRLQKRYPQVLKPLRLVVEEARLGARGVFYRVQAGAFGSKAGAAEACEALVGAGQACFVVVR
;
A
#
# COMPACT_ATOMS: atom_id res chain seq x y z
N GLY A 1 12.43 9.60 -26.91
CA GLY A 1 12.44 9.13 -26.36
C GLY A 1 12.29 9.11 -26.17
N GLY A 2 12.34 9.37 -26.41
CA GLY A 2 12.22 8.90 -25.76
C GLY A 2 12.14 8.99 -25.45
N PHE A 3 11.98 9.18 -25.59
CA PHE A 3 12.00 8.89 -24.84
C PHE A 3 11.97 8.83 -24.40
N HIS A 4 11.97 8.92 -24.70
CA HIS A 4 11.92 8.60 -23.84
C HIS A 4 11.82 8.40 -23.17
N GLY A 5 12.05 8.61 -23.46
CA GLY A 5 11.93 8.16 -22.52
C GLY A 5 11.74 8.15 -21.90
N GLY A 6 11.87 8.14 -21.84
CA GLY A 6 11.67 7.95 -20.92
C GLY A 6 11.24 8.03 -20.51
N GLY A 7 11.57 8.23 -20.24
CA GLY A 7 11.16 8.38 -19.30
C GLY A 7 10.27 7.93 -19.19
N LEU A 8 10.01 7.44 -19.45
CA LEU A 8 9.18 7.00 -19.19
C LEU A 8 8.85 6.09 -18.25
N GLY A 9 9.42 5.29 -17.94
CA GLY A 9 9.19 4.28 -16.96
C GLY A 9 8.56 4.78 -15.71
N ARG A 10 9.06 5.82 -15.25
CA ARG A 10 8.55 6.38 -14.02
C ARG A 10 7.12 6.85 -14.12
N THR A 11 6.64 7.04 -15.29
CA THR A 11 5.25 7.40 -15.46
C THR A 11 4.33 6.25 -15.17
N GLN A 12 4.89 5.05 -15.04
CA GLN A 12 4.11 3.88 -14.67
C GLN A 12 3.57 3.95 -13.27
N GLY A 13 4.27 4.65 -12.41
CA GLY A 13 3.87 4.68 -11.02
C GLY A 13 4.25 3.43 -10.28
N THR A 14 4.08 3.47 -8.99
CA THR A 14 4.34 2.35 -8.10
C THR A 14 3.02 1.71 -7.74
N ILE A 15 2.94 0.39 -7.87
CA ILE A 15 1.72 -0.35 -7.60
C ILE A 15 1.78 -0.91 -6.18
N LEU A 16 0.83 -0.49 -5.36
CA LEU A 16 0.78 -0.83 -3.95
C LEU A 16 -0.62 -1.30 -3.58
N VAL A 17 -0.77 -1.86 -2.39
CA VAL A 17 -2.08 -2.10 -1.80
C VAL A 17 -2.18 -1.26 -0.52
N GLN A 18 -3.33 -0.67 -0.29
CA GLN A 18 -3.59 0.07 0.93
C GLN A 18 -4.46 -0.76 1.85
N ILE A 19 -4.01 -0.93 3.10
CA ILE A 19 -4.64 -1.87 4.01
C ILE A 19 -5.09 -1.23 5.31
N SER A 20 -4.65 0.00 5.59
CA SER A 20 -5.03 0.66 6.83
C SER A 20 -4.72 2.15 6.73
N ALA A 21 -5.23 2.92 7.68
CA ALA A 21 -4.88 4.32 7.85
C ALA A 21 -4.94 4.63 9.33
N VAL A 22 -3.95 5.36 9.82
CA VAL A 22 -3.89 5.71 11.24
C VAL A 22 -3.69 7.22 11.38
N GLU A 23 -4.09 7.77 12.51
CA GLU A 23 -4.02 9.22 12.74
C GLU A 23 -2.72 9.64 13.42
N ASP A 24 -2.01 8.69 14.02
CA ASP A 24 -0.77 8.97 14.74
C ASP A 24 0.37 8.22 14.07
N VAL A 25 1.38 8.95 13.61
CA VAL A 25 2.51 8.35 12.91
C VAL A 25 3.21 7.29 13.78
N MET A 26 3.16 7.45 15.09
CA MET A 26 3.79 6.50 16.01
C MET A 26 3.10 5.15 16.02
N THR A 27 1.86 5.09 15.55
CA THR A 27 1.12 3.83 15.51
C THR A 27 1.26 3.09 14.18
N VAL A 28 1.98 3.67 13.20
CA VAL A 28 2.17 3.03 11.89
C VAL A 28 2.89 1.69 12.02
N MET A 29 4.05 1.68 12.71
CA MET A 29 4.82 0.44 12.82
C MET A 29 4.09 -0.65 13.59
N PRO A 30 3.48 -0.35 14.76
CA PRO A 30 2.68 -1.37 15.44
C PRO A 30 1.56 -1.92 14.57
N GLU A 31 0.89 -1.07 13.81
CA GLU A 31 -0.19 -1.51 12.92
C GLU A 31 0.35 -2.42 11.83
N TRP A 32 1.46 -2.04 11.21
CA TRP A 32 2.09 -2.84 10.17
C TRP A 32 2.50 -4.21 10.71
N GLN A 33 3.13 -4.23 11.89
CA GLN A 33 3.56 -5.48 12.50
C GLN A 33 2.37 -6.38 12.84
N ARG A 34 1.30 -5.79 13.32
CA ARG A 34 0.07 -6.54 13.62
C ARG A 34 -0.49 -7.19 12.36
N LEU A 35 -0.50 -6.43 11.26
CA LEU A 35 -1.01 -6.94 9.99
C LEU A 35 -0.13 -8.03 9.41
N GLN A 36 1.20 -7.85 9.49
CA GLN A 36 2.12 -8.88 9.00
C GLN A 36 1.99 -10.17 9.78
N LYS A 37 1.75 -10.08 11.09
CA LYS A 37 1.56 -11.26 11.92
C LYS A 37 0.28 -11.98 11.58
N ARG A 38 -0.77 -11.21 11.28
CA ARG A 38 -2.08 -11.79 11.02
C ARG A 38 -2.16 -12.39 9.62
N TYR A 39 -1.50 -11.75 8.64
CA TYR A 39 -1.57 -12.17 7.25
C TYR A 39 -0.18 -12.39 6.67
N PRO A 40 0.60 -13.31 7.25
CA PRO A 40 2.01 -13.44 6.84
C PRO A 40 2.19 -13.90 5.42
N GLN A 41 1.28 -14.71 4.89
CA GLN A 41 1.43 -15.24 3.54
C GLN A 41 1.36 -14.15 2.49
N VAL A 42 0.59 -13.11 2.74
CA VAL A 42 0.46 -12.00 1.80
C VAL A 42 1.44 -10.89 2.12
N LEU A 43 1.56 -10.51 3.39
CA LEU A 43 2.24 -9.27 3.77
C LEU A 43 3.70 -9.44 4.15
N LYS A 44 4.11 -10.63 4.58
CA LYS A 44 5.48 -10.81 5.05
C LYS A 44 6.53 -10.48 3.99
N PRO A 45 6.35 -10.86 2.72
CA PRO A 45 7.34 -10.53 1.68
C PRO A 45 7.28 -9.09 1.20
N LEU A 46 6.29 -8.32 1.65
CA LEU A 46 6.10 -6.97 1.16
C LEU A 46 6.74 -5.94 2.08
N ARG A 47 6.96 -4.75 1.55
CA ARG A 47 7.54 -3.64 2.30
C ARG A 47 6.46 -2.63 2.64
N LEU A 48 6.62 -2.03 3.80
CA LEU A 48 5.74 -0.96 4.25
C LEU A 48 6.01 0.32 3.45
N VAL A 49 4.95 0.96 2.99
CA VAL A 49 5.01 2.28 2.38
C VAL A 49 3.96 3.12 3.09
N VAL A 50 4.37 4.29 3.58
CA VAL A 50 3.48 5.19 4.31
C VAL A 50 3.24 6.42 3.46
N GLU A 51 1.97 6.79 3.33
CA GLU A 51 1.59 8.00 2.63
C GLU A 51 0.88 8.94 3.61
N GLU A 52 1.45 10.13 3.80
CA GLU A 52 0.79 11.14 4.61
C GLU A 52 -0.31 11.80 3.80
N ALA A 53 -1.53 11.81 4.33
CA ALA A 53 -2.67 12.40 3.67
C ALA A 53 -3.19 13.56 4.51
N ARG A 54 -3.14 14.76 3.95
CA ARG A 54 -3.64 15.95 4.64
C ARG A 54 -5.05 16.23 4.15
N LEU A 55 -6.01 16.04 5.02
CA LEU A 55 -7.42 16.04 4.65
C LEU A 55 -8.17 17.26 5.20
N GLY A 56 -7.50 18.39 5.29
CA GLY A 56 -8.10 19.63 5.73
C GLY A 56 -8.67 19.53 7.14
N ALA A 57 -9.94 19.82 7.28
CA ALA A 57 -10.58 19.80 8.60
C ALA A 57 -10.59 18.43 9.25
N ARG A 58 -10.42 17.37 8.46
CA ARG A 58 -10.37 16.01 8.99
C ARG A 58 -9.02 15.64 9.55
N GLY A 59 -8.01 16.50 9.35
CA GLY A 59 -6.69 16.29 9.91
C GLY A 59 -5.76 15.53 9.00
N VAL A 60 -4.71 14.98 9.60
CA VAL A 60 -3.67 14.25 8.87
C VAL A 60 -3.80 12.76 9.17
N PHE A 61 -3.76 11.95 8.13
CA PHE A 61 -3.81 10.50 8.25
C PHE A 61 -2.57 9.90 7.61
N TYR A 62 -2.13 8.78 8.13
CA TYR A 62 -0.99 8.05 7.59
C TYR A 62 -1.52 6.75 7.02
N ARG A 63 -1.49 6.66 5.68
CA ARG A 63 -2.00 5.50 4.97
C ARG A 63 -0.96 4.40 4.97
N VAL A 64 -1.35 3.22 5.43
CA VAL A 64 -0.46 2.07 5.51
C VAL A 64 -0.63 1.27 4.23
N GLN A 65 0.43 1.24 3.44
CA GLN A 65 0.43 0.58 2.14
C GLN A 65 1.57 -0.43 2.10
N ALA A 66 1.49 -1.34 1.15
CA ALA A 66 2.48 -2.40 1.02
C ALA A 66 2.74 -2.69 -0.45
N GLY A 67 3.98 -3.03 -0.76
CA GLY A 67 4.37 -3.34 -2.13
C GLY A 67 5.89 -3.43 -2.25
N ALA A 68 6.44 -3.11 -3.39
CA ALA A 68 5.71 -2.78 -4.63
C ALA A 68 5.37 -4.07 -5.38
N PHE A 69 4.30 -4.00 -6.17
CA PHE A 69 3.89 -5.14 -6.99
C PHE A 69 4.35 -4.92 -8.43
N GLY A 70 4.61 -6.01 -9.13
CA GLY A 70 5.03 -5.94 -10.53
C GLY A 70 3.88 -5.66 -11.48
N SER A 71 2.64 -5.88 -11.05
CA SER A 71 1.48 -5.68 -11.89
C SER A 71 0.26 -5.37 -11.03
N LYS A 72 -0.74 -4.73 -11.66
CA LYS A 72 -2.01 -4.49 -10.99
C LYS A 72 -2.72 -5.81 -10.68
N ALA A 73 -2.57 -6.79 -11.57
CA ALA A 73 -3.18 -8.10 -11.35
C ALA A 73 -2.63 -8.75 -10.08
N GLY A 74 -1.30 -8.67 -9.88
CA GLY A 74 -0.70 -9.21 -8.67
C GLY A 74 -1.18 -8.52 -7.41
N ALA A 75 -1.30 -7.19 -7.47
CA ALA A 75 -1.81 -6.42 -6.34
C ALA A 75 -3.28 -6.78 -6.06
N ALA A 76 -4.07 -6.92 -7.12
CA ALA A 76 -5.48 -7.29 -6.96
C ALA A 76 -5.64 -8.67 -6.32
N GLU A 77 -4.78 -9.60 -6.70
CA GLU A 77 -4.76 -10.94 -6.09
C GLU A 77 -4.51 -10.86 -4.59
N ALA A 78 -3.52 -10.05 -4.21
CA ALA A 78 -3.20 -9.88 -2.80
C ALA A 78 -4.39 -9.29 -2.05
N CYS A 79 -5.03 -8.28 -2.63
CA CYS A 79 -6.21 -7.69 -2.02
C CYS A 79 -7.37 -8.67 -1.91
N GLU A 80 -7.58 -9.50 -2.92
CA GLU A 80 -8.64 -10.52 -2.85
C GLU A 80 -8.41 -11.45 -1.66
N ALA A 81 -7.17 -11.88 -1.47
CA ALA A 81 -6.84 -12.76 -0.36
C ALA A 81 -7.11 -12.08 0.98
N LEU A 82 -6.73 -10.80 1.10
CA LEU A 82 -6.92 -10.06 2.35
C LEU A 82 -8.40 -9.80 2.62
N VAL A 83 -9.15 -9.37 1.61
CA VAL A 83 -10.57 -9.11 1.77
C VAL A 83 -11.31 -10.40 2.12
N GLY A 84 -10.93 -11.51 1.48
CA GLY A 84 -11.50 -12.79 1.81
C GLY A 84 -11.24 -13.22 3.24
N ALA A 85 -10.15 -12.72 3.84
CA ALA A 85 -9.80 -13.01 5.24
C ALA A 85 -10.33 -11.94 6.20
N GLY A 86 -11.10 -10.97 5.69
CA GLY A 86 -11.72 -9.96 6.54
C GLY A 86 -10.96 -8.67 6.67
N GLN A 87 -9.91 -8.46 5.88
CA GLN A 87 -9.08 -7.26 5.95
C GLN A 87 -9.36 -6.36 4.75
N ALA A 88 -9.70 -5.11 5.02
CA ALA A 88 -9.90 -4.14 3.95
C ALA A 88 -8.62 -3.97 3.14
N CYS A 89 -8.77 -3.87 1.83
CA CYS A 89 -7.62 -3.73 0.94
C CYS A 89 -8.08 -3.18 -0.39
N PHE A 90 -7.30 -2.26 -0.97
CA PHE A 90 -7.54 -1.83 -2.33
C PHE A 90 -6.22 -1.43 -2.98
N VAL A 91 -6.19 -1.54 -4.31
CA VAL A 91 -4.99 -1.27 -5.09
C VAL A 91 -4.81 0.23 -5.25
N VAL A 92 -3.57 0.68 -5.09
CA VAL A 92 -3.20 2.09 -5.23
C VAL A 92 -2.03 2.18 -6.21
N VAL A 93 -2.09 3.14 -7.12
CA VAL A 93 -0.97 3.41 -8.03
C VAL A 93 -0.48 4.82 -7.76
N ARG A 94 0.80 4.97 -7.47
CA ARG A 94 1.41 6.26 -7.12
C ARG A 94 2.52 6.64 -8.03
#